data_87ae4f64d4ff7d95de5d3fa4301b5a21
#
_entry.id   87ae4f64d4ff7d95de5d3fa4301b5a21
#
_cell.length_a   1.000
_cell.length_b   1.000
_cell.length_c   1.000
_cell.angle_alpha   90.00
_cell.angle_beta   90.00
_cell.angle_gamma   90.00
#
_symmetry.space_group_name_H-M   'P 1'
#
loop_
_entity.id
_entity.type
_entity.pdbx_description
1 polymer ?
#
loop_
_entity_poly.entity_id
_entity_poly.type
_entity_poly.pdbx_seq_one_letter_code
_entity_poly.pdbx_strand_id
1 'polypeptide(L)'
;LATGVLVLGLGKMTKRLGELTLTDKRYTTVIDLSATTAGHDDESPREEVEIETPPSLTTLVEVLETFRGNIMQRPPIFSAVKIDGHRAYSVARKGGEVVIEPRRVDVFEIALVEYQWPRVTIDIKCAKGFYVRSFARDLGKKLGTGGYCREIRRSEVGPFTLEHAHQLEKLPEVITQDLLIQPAGVDQMLEEP
;
A
#
# COMPACT_ATOMS: atom_id res chain seq x y z
N LEU A 1 0.42 6.95 8.94
CA LEU A 1 0.21 7.19 7.52
C LEU A 1 -0.93 6.38 6.90
N ALA A 2 -1.01 5.06 7.16
CA ALA A 2 -2.02 4.20 6.53
C ALA A 2 -3.25 4.02 7.42
N THR A 3 -4.44 4.07 6.80
CA THR A 3 -5.75 3.82 7.42
C THR A 3 -6.44 2.62 6.75
N GLY A 4 -7.66 2.31 7.19
CA GLY A 4 -8.52 1.30 6.57
C GLY A 4 -8.45 -0.06 7.24
N VAL A 5 -8.70 -1.13 6.48
CA VAL A 5 -8.85 -2.49 6.98
C VAL A 5 -7.56 -3.03 7.58
N LEU A 6 -7.60 -3.42 8.86
CA LEU A 6 -6.57 -4.20 9.54
C LEU A 6 -7.22 -5.44 10.13
N VAL A 7 -6.83 -6.61 9.64
CA VAL A 7 -7.33 -7.89 10.16
C VAL A 7 -6.50 -8.32 11.34
N LEU A 8 -7.15 -8.55 12.47
CA LEU A 8 -6.56 -9.05 13.70
C LEU A 8 -7.09 -10.46 13.98
N GLY A 9 -6.18 -11.38 14.28
CA GLY A 9 -6.54 -12.73 14.68
C GLY A 9 -6.46 -12.88 16.20
N LEU A 10 -7.48 -13.46 16.81
CA LEU A 10 -7.53 -13.76 18.24
C LEU A 10 -7.42 -15.27 18.49
N GLY A 11 -6.73 -15.65 19.56
CA GLY A 11 -6.59 -17.04 19.97
C GLY A 11 -6.00 -17.92 18.86
N LYS A 12 -6.67 -19.00 18.51
CA LYS A 12 -6.20 -19.95 17.48
C LYS A 12 -6.16 -19.35 16.08
N MET A 13 -6.97 -18.30 15.81
CA MET A 13 -7.02 -17.65 14.49
C MET A 13 -5.74 -16.85 14.17
N THR A 14 -4.90 -16.55 15.15
CA THR A 14 -3.58 -15.93 14.91
C THR A 14 -2.72 -16.75 13.95
N LYS A 15 -2.86 -18.09 13.95
CA LYS A 15 -2.10 -19.00 13.07
C LYS A 15 -2.53 -18.88 11.61
N ARG A 16 -3.76 -18.41 11.35
CA ARG A 16 -4.33 -18.26 10.01
C ARG A 16 -4.06 -16.91 9.37
N LEU A 17 -3.53 -15.94 10.10
CA LEU A 17 -3.17 -14.62 9.55
C LEU A 17 -2.17 -14.72 8.40
N GLY A 18 -1.36 -15.79 8.36
CA GLY A 18 -0.46 -16.07 7.24
C GLY A 18 -1.19 -16.24 5.90
N GLU A 19 -2.37 -16.85 5.89
CA GLU A 19 -3.19 -17.06 4.69
C GLU A 19 -3.62 -15.71 4.10
N LEU A 20 -4.04 -14.76 4.94
CA LEU A 20 -4.45 -13.42 4.53
C LEU A 20 -3.31 -12.57 3.96
N THR A 21 -2.06 -12.89 4.31
CA THR A 21 -0.91 -12.19 3.69
C THR A 21 -0.78 -12.51 2.21
N LEU A 22 -1.32 -13.66 1.79
CA LEU A 22 -1.26 -14.14 0.40
C LEU A 22 -2.40 -13.61 -0.47
N THR A 23 -3.46 -13.07 0.13
CA THR A 23 -4.62 -12.55 -0.60
C THR A 23 -4.33 -11.21 -1.27
N ASP A 24 -5.22 -10.79 -2.16
CA ASP A 24 -5.18 -9.49 -2.81
C ASP A 24 -5.53 -8.36 -1.83
N LYS A 25 -5.14 -7.16 -2.18
CA LYS A 25 -5.44 -5.95 -1.42
C LYS A 25 -5.92 -4.85 -2.35
N ARG A 26 -6.81 -4.00 -1.85
CA ARG A 26 -7.22 -2.78 -2.53
C ARG A 26 -6.84 -1.56 -1.71
N TYR A 27 -6.30 -0.57 -2.39
CA TYR A 27 -5.85 0.68 -1.79
C TYR A 27 -6.38 1.87 -2.56
N THR A 28 -6.80 2.90 -1.83
CA THR A 28 -6.91 4.24 -2.37
C THR A 28 -5.76 5.06 -1.79
N THR A 29 -5.04 5.78 -2.63
CA THR A 29 -3.88 6.59 -2.20
C THR A 29 -3.92 7.96 -2.81
N VAL A 30 -3.53 8.97 -2.02
CA VAL A 30 -3.24 10.33 -2.49
C VAL A 30 -1.74 10.47 -2.61
N ILE A 31 -1.26 10.74 -3.81
CA ILE A 31 0.16 10.95 -4.12
C ILE A 31 0.38 12.43 -4.43
N ASP A 32 1.42 13.02 -3.87
CA ASP A 32 1.89 14.35 -4.21
C ASP A 32 3.09 14.23 -5.16
N LEU A 33 2.98 14.85 -6.32
CA LEU A 33 3.96 14.79 -7.40
C LEU A 33 4.94 15.95 -7.39
N SER A 34 4.83 16.93 -6.46
CA SER A 34 5.72 18.10 -6.43
C SER A 34 7.02 17.88 -5.68
N ALA A 35 7.13 16.80 -4.89
CA ALA A 35 8.28 16.58 -4.03
C ALA A 35 8.61 15.09 -3.89
N THR A 36 9.78 14.80 -3.32
CA THR A 36 10.17 13.48 -2.85
C THR A 36 10.33 13.46 -1.33
N THR A 37 10.31 12.27 -0.73
CA THR A 37 10.65 12.06 0.68
C THR A 37 11.47 10.78 0.81
N ALA A 38 12.32 10.69 1.83
CA ALA A 38 13.18 9.52 2.06
C ALA A 38 12.37 8.22 2.29
N GLY A 39 11.19 8.32 2.94
CA GLY A 39 10.28 7.20 3.18
C GLY A 39 9.30 6.94 2.04
N HIS A 40 9.23 7.82 1.05
CA HIS A 40 8.20 7.89 0.01
C HIS A 40 6.79 8.04 0.62
N ASP A 41 6.70 8.66 1.78
CA ASP A 41 5.48 8.99 2.53
C ASP A 41 5.62 10.33 3.25
N ASP A 42 4.55 10.82 3.86
CA ASP A 42 4.46 12.13 4.50
C ASP A 42 5.10 12.16 5.92
N GLU A 43 5.75 11.07 6.36
CA GLU A 43 6.42 11.01 7.67
C GLU A 43 7.88 11.52 7.62
N SER A 44 8.42 11.74 6.43
CA SER A 44 9.78 12.23 6.22
C SER A 44 9.78 13.67 5.66
N PRO A 45 10.82 14.47 5.91
CA PRO A 45 10.97 15.78 5.31
C PRO A 45 10.83 15.76 3.79
N ARG A 46 10.16 16.78 3.25
CA ARG A 46 9.96 16.95 1.81
C ARG A 46 11.19 17.59 1.17
N GLU A 47 11.53 17.08 -0.01
CA GLU A 47 12.49 17.67 -0.93
C GLU A 47 11.75 18.06 -2.21
N GLU A 48 11.56 19.37 -2.42
CA GLU A 48 10.84 19.89 -3.58
C GLU A 48 11.58 19.51 -4.88
N VAL A 49 10.81 19.17 -5.91
CA VAL A 49 11.33 18.89 -7.25
C VAL A 49 10.90 20.04 -8.16
N GLU A 50 11.85 20.64 -8.84
CA GLU A 50 11.56 21.67 -9.83
C GLU A 50 10.90 21.04 -11.05
N ILE A 51 9.68 21.50 -11.37
CA ILE A 51 8.86 20.97 -12.45
C ILE A 51 8.39 22.13 -13.32
N GLU A 52 8.97 22.25 -14.50
CA GLU A 52 8.65 23.32 -15.44
C GLU A 52 7.19 23.25 -15.90
N THR A 53 6.73 22.06 -16.21
CA THR A 53 5.36 21.84 -16.72
C THR A 53 4.73 20.63 -16.05
N PRO A 54 3.61 20.81 -15.32
CA PRO A 54 2.85 19.67 -14.77
C PRO A 54 2.44 18.67 -15.84
N PRO A 55 2.47 17.36 -15.54
CA PRO A 55 1.97 16.35 -16.46
C PRO A 55 0.52 16.58 -16.86
N SER A 56 0.20 16.42 -18.13
CA SER A 56 -1.19 16.46 -18.58
C SER A 56 -1.97 15.25 -18.06
N LEU A 57 -3.31 15.37 -18.01
CA LEU A 57 -4.18 14.25 -17.66
C LEU A 57 -3.93 13.03 -18.58
N THR A 58 -3.76 13.27 -19.88
CA THR A 58 -3.48 12.22 -20.87
C THR A 58 -2.17 11.49 -20.53
N THR A 59 -1.09 12.24 -20.31
CA THR A 59 0.22 11.67 -19.94
C THR A 59 0.13 10.86 -18.66
N LEU A 60 -0.59 11.37 -17.65
CA LEU A 60 -0.79 10.66 -16.39
C LEU A 60 -1.49 9.32 -16.61
N VAL A 61 -2.59 9.30 -17.38
CA VAL A 61 -3.36 8.07 -17.67
C VAL A 61 -2.50 7.06 -18.43
N GLU A 62 -1.76 7.50 -19.45
CA GLU A 62 -0.85 6.64 -20.22
C GLU A 62 0.23 6.01 -19.31
N VAL A 63 0.82 6.80 -18.43
CA VAL A 63 1.83 6.29 -17.48
C VAL A 63 1.20 5.33 -16.47
N LEU A 64 -0.01 5.59 -15.97
CA LEU A 64 -0.71 4.69 -15.04
C LEU A 64 -0.96 3.32 -15.68
N GLU A 65 -1.36 3.25 -16.94
CA GLU A 65 -1.58 1.97 -17.64
C GLU A 65 -0.29 1.12 -17.72
N THR A 66 0.89 1.74 -17.70
CA THR A 66 2.16 0.99 -17.67
C THR A 66 2.43 0.25 -16.36
N PHE A 67 1.62 0.49 -15.33
CA PHE A 67 1.68 -0.22 -14.05
C PHE A 67 0.65 -1.35 -13.94
N ARG A 68 -0.21 -1.54 -14.94
CA ARG A 68 -1.16 -2.67 -14.97
C ARG A 68 -0.46 -3.97 -15.33
N GLY A 69 -0.91 -5.07 -14.73
CA GLY A 69 -0.37 -6.41 -14.96
C GLY A 69 0.86 -6.71 -14.10
N ASN A 70 1.78 -7.51 -14.64
CA ASN A 70 2.99 -7.93 -13.93
C ASN A 70 4.09 -6.89 -14.05
N ILE A 71 4.49 -6.30 -12.94
CA ILE A 71 5.52 -5.25 -12.89
C ILE A 71 6.69 -5.64 -12.00
N MET A 72 7.85 -5.04 -12.26
CA MET A 72 9.00 -5.11 -11.37
C MET A 72 8.98 -3.91 -10.43
N GLN A 73 8.87 -4.16 -9.13
CA GLN A 73 8.85 -3.12 -8.11
C GLN A 73 9.97 -3.34 -7.08
N ARG A 74 10.74 -2.31 -6.81
CA ARG A 74 11.73 -2.31 -5.73
C ARG A 74 11.04 -1.88 -4.44
N PRO A 75 10.95 -2.75 -3.41
CA PRO A 75 10.40 -2.39 -2.11
C PRO A 75 11.09 -1.17 -1.49
N PRO A 76 10.39 -0.39 -0.66
CA PRO A 76 11.02 0.74 0.03
C PRO A 76 12.01 0.22 1.08
N ILE A 77 13.05 1.01 1.35
CA ILE A 77 14.08 0.66 2.36
C ILE A 77 13.44 0.46 3.74
N PHE A 78 12.49 1.32 4.09
CA PHE A 78 11.71 1.19 5.33
C PHE A 78 10.56 0.19 5.17
N SER A 79 10.90 -1.09 4.99
CA SER A 79 9.94 -2.18 4.86
C SER A 79 10.31 -3.37 5.75
N ALA A 80 9.36 -4.30 5.92
CA ALA A 80 9.57 -5.54 6.65
C ALA A 80 10.32 -6.63 5.84
N VAL A 81 10.79 -6.30 4.65
CA VAL A 81 11.59 -7.22 3.81
C VAL A 81 12.84 -7.64 4.57
N LYS A 82 13.12 -8.94 4.56
CA LYS A 82 14.34 -9.50 5.16
C LYS A 82 15.45 -9.53 4.11
N ILE A 83 16.63 -9.05 4.51
CA ILE A 83 17.88 -9.12 3.75
C ILE A 83 18.87 -9.81 4.68
N ASP A 84 19.44 -10.92 4.27
CA ASP A 84 20.39 -11.73 5.08
C ASP A 84 19.90 -12.02 6.51
N GLY A 85 18.60 -12.33 6.64
CA GLY A 85 17.96 -12.63 7.92
C GLY A 85 17.52 -11.41 8.75
N HIS A 86 17.98 -10.21 8.40
CA HIS A 86 17.64 -8.96 9.08
C HIS A 86 16.57 -8.17 8.32
N ARG A 87 15.68 -7.46 9.05
CA ARG A 87 14.69 -6.60 8.40
C ARG A 87 15.36 -5.36 7.81
N ALA A 88 15.06 -5.01 6.57
CA ALA A 88 15.66 -3.89 5.84
C ALA A 88 15.64 -2.59 6.65
N TYR A 89 14.51 -2.28 7.30
CA TYR A 89 14.37 -1.07 8.13
C TYR A 89 15.35 -1.03 9.32
N SER A 90 15.70 -2.18 9.90
CA SER A 90 16.62 -2.22 11.06
C SER A 90 18.08 -2.01 10.66
N VAL A 91 18.43 -2.39 9.43
CA VAL A 91 19.76 -2.13 8.85
C VAL A 91 19.88 -0.66 8.47
N ALA A 92 18.87 -0.12 7.79
CA ALA A 92 18.84 1.29 7.38
C ALA A 92 18.91 2.26 8.56
N ARG A 93 18.20 1.99 9.67
CA ARG A 93 18.28 2.82 10.88
C ARG A 93 19.66 2.85 11.54
N LYS A 94 20.49 1.84 11.30
CA LYS A 94 21.87 1.76 11.79
C LYS A 94 22.89 2.39 10.82
N GLY A 95 22.42 3.06 9.75
CA GLY A 95 23.27 3.69 8.75
C GLY A 95 23.91 2.71 7.75
N GLY A 96 23.45 1.45 7.71
CA GLY A 96 23.93 0.47 6.74
C GLY A 96 23.33 0.71 5.36
N GLU A 97 24.10 0.51 4.30
CA GLU A 97 23.56 0.46 2.94
C GLU A 97 22.65 -0.74 2.76
N VAL A 98 21.46 -0.48 2.27
CA VAL A 98 20.44 -1.52 2.03
C VAL A 98 20.09 -1.51 0.55
N VAL A 99 20.54 -2.52 -0.18
CA VAL A 99 20.13 -2.76 -1.55
C VAL A 99 19.02 -3.81 -1.55
N ILE A 100 17.82 -3.42 -1.99
CA ILE A 100 16.69 -4.34 -2.12
C ILE A 100 16.47 -4.61 -3.60
N GLU A 101 16.55 -5.87 -4.00
CA GLU A 101 16.30 -6.26 -5.38
C GLU A 101 14.83 -6.05 -5.76
N PRO A 102 14.55 -5.59 -6.99
CA PRO A 102 13.20 -5.52 -7.51
C PRO A 102 12.54 -6.91 -7.52
N ARG A 103 11.24 -6.94 -7.25
CA ARG A 103 10.43 -8.17 -7.23
C ARG A 103 9.25 -8.03 -8.16
N ARG A 104 8.83 -9.14 -8.75
CA ARG A 104 7.58 -9.19 -9.51
C ARG A 104 6.39 -9.06 -8.58
N VAL A 105 5.45 -8.20 -8.96
CA VAL A 105 4.17 -8.01 -8.29
C VAL A 105 3.09 -7.81 -9.35
N ASP A 106 1.88 -8.26 -9.09
CA ASP A 106 0.76 -8.11 -10.01
C ASP A 106 -0.15 -6.97 -9.55
N VAL A 107 -0.52 -6.13 -10.51
CA VAL A 107 -1.52 -5.07 -10.38
C VAL A 107 -2.70 -5.43 -11.26
N PHE A 108 -3.81 -5.79 -10.65
CA PHE A 108 -5.01 -6.27 -11.35
C PHE A 108 -5.82 -5.12 -11.91
N GLU A 109 -6.00 -4.09 -11.07
CA GLU A 109 -6.74 -2.89 -11.41
C GLU A 109 -5.95 -1.65 -10.97
N ILE A 110 -5.98 -0.63 -11.81
CA ILE A 110 -5.49 0.69 -11.48
C ILE A 110 -6.44 1.70 -12.12
N ALA A 111 -6.91 2.66 -11.34
CA ALA A 111 -7.85 3.67 -11.79
C ALA A 111 -7.46 5.05 -11.24
N LEU A 112 -7.46 6.04 -12.11
CA LEU A 112 -7.38 7.42 -11.71
C LEU A 112 -8.74 7.84 -11.14
N VAL A 113 -8.76 8.29 -9.89
CA VAL A 113 -9.96 8.80 -9.22
C VAL A 113 -10.07 10.31 -9.38
N GLU A 114 -8.95 11.02 -9.14
CA GLU A 114 -8.91 12.48 -9.22
C GLU A 114 -7.49 12.93 -9.57
N TYR A 115 -7.39 13.99 -10.36
CA TYR A 115 -6.13 14.68 -10.61
C TYR A 115 -6.30 16.19 -10.49
N GLN A 116 -5.66 16.75 -9.49
CA GLN A 116 -5.53 18.20 -9.29
C GLN A 116 -4.10 18.49 -8.88
N TRP A 117 -3.31 18.99 -9.82
CA TRP A 117 -1.90 19.26 -9.57
C TRP A 117 -1.65 20.00 -8.23
N PRO A 118 -0.69 19.57 -7.40
CA PRO A 118 0.24 18.45 -7.64
C PRO A 118 -0.27 17.09 -7.15
N ARG A 119 -1.54 16.97 -6.77
CA ARG A 119 -2.10 15.75 -6.17
C ARG A 119 -2.80 14.88 -7.19
N VAL A 120 -2.62 13.58 -7.01
CA VAL A 120 -3.34 12.55 -7.74
C VAL A 120 -3.88 11.51 -6.77
N THR A 121 -5.17 11.17 -6.92
CA THR A 121 -5.83 10.10 -6.16
C THR A 121 -6.00 8.89 -7.07
N ILE A 122 -5.53 7.75 -6.63
CA ILE A 122 -5.50 6.51 -7.41
C ILE A 122 -6.08 5.37 -6.57
N ASP A 123 -6.92 4.55 -7.20
CA ASP A 123 -7.39 3.28 -6.66
C ASP A 123 -6.64 2.13 -7.30
N ILE A 124 -6.16 1.16 -6.49
CA ILE A 124 -5.30 0.07 -6.96
C ILE A 124 -5.72 -1.24 -6.31
N LYS A 125 -6.03 -2.26 -7.12
CA LYS A 125 -6.15 -3.65 -6.67
C LYS A 125 -4.90 -4.43 -7.09
N CYS A 126 -4.25 -5.10 -6.14
CA CYS A 126 -2.95 -5.71 -6.36
C CYS A 126 -2.75 -6.98 -5.53
N ALA A 127 -1.84 -7.81 -5.99
CA ALA A 127 -1.40 -9.00 -5.27
C ALA A 127 -0.53 -8.65 -4.04
N LYS A 128 -0.25 -9.67 -3.25
CA LYS A 128 0.69 -9.58 -2.13
C LYS A 128 2.04 -9.01 -2.58
N GLY A 129 2.68 -8.28 -1.68
CA GLY A 129 4.04 -7.77 -1.89
C GLY A 129 4.12 -6.46 -2.64
N PHE A 130 3.00 -5.92 -3.12
CA PHE A 130 2.92 -4.57 -3.68
C PHE A 130 3.10 -3.52 -2.57
N TYR A 131 3.88 -2.50 -2.87
CA TYR A 131 4.13 -1.36 -1.98
C TYR A 131 3.61 -0.07 -2.60
N VAL A 132 2.57 0.52 -2.01
CA VAL A 132 1.97 1.77 -2.48
C VAL A 132 3.00 2.90 -2.50
N ARG A 133 3.90 2.95 -1.51
CA ARG A 133 4.98 3.94 -1.44
C ARG A 133 5.99 3.81 -2.58
N SER A 134 6.35 2.59 -2.95
CA SER A 134 7.21 2.36 -4.11
C SER A 134 6.52 2.74 -5.41
N PHE A 135 5.21 2.49 -5.51
CA PHE A 135 4.41 2.91 -6.65
C PHE A 135 4.41 4.44 -6.80
N ALA A 136 4.22 5.20 -5.70
CA ALA A 136 4.27 6.66 -5.74
C ALA A 136 5.61 7.17 -6.26
N ARG A 137 6.72 6.64 -5.74
CA ARG A 137 8.08 6.93 -6.23
C ARG A 137 8.23 6.62 -7.72
N ASP A 138 7.81 5.44 -8.13
CA ASP A 138 8.02 4.96 -9.51
C ASP A 138 7.11 5.71 -10.50
N LEU A 139 5.90 6.12 -10.07
CA LEU A 139 5.02 6.99 -10.83
C LEU A 139 5.66 8.35 -11.07
N GLY A 140 6.13 9.01 -10.00
CA GLY A 140 6.81 10.30 -10.13
C GLY A 140 8.04 10.22 -11.04
N LYS A 141 8.86 9.17 -10.89
CA LYS A 141 10.01 8.93 -11.75
C LYS A 141 9.63 8.80 -13.23
N LYS A 142 8.55 8.09 -13.55
CA LYS A 142 8.08 7.94 -14.95
C LYS A 142 7.52 9.23 -15.53
N LEU A 143 6.94 10.07 -14.68
CA LEU A 143 6.40 11.38 -15.06
C LEU A 143 7.46 12.49 -15.11
N GLY A 144 8.68 12.22 -14.64
CA GLY A 144 9.72 13.26 -14.48
C GLY A 144 9.41 14.25 -13.36
N THR A 145 8.68 13.81 -12.33
CA THR A 145 8.23 14.61 -11.20
C THR A 145 8.73 14.02 -9.88
N GLY A 146 8.38 14.63 -8.76
CA GLY A 146 8.39 13.99 -7.45
C GLY A 146 7.32 12.92 -7.35
N GLY A 147 7.31 12.20 -6.21
CA GLY A 147 6.27 11.20 -5.95
C GLY A 147 6.39 10.59 -4.56
N TYR A 148 5.46 10.94 -3.67
CA TYR A 148 5.34 10.34 -2.35
C TYR A 148 3.87 10.23 -1.93
N CYS A 149 3.56 9.25 -1.07
CA CYS A 149 2.20 9.06 -0.56
C CYS A 149 1.91 10.07 0.55
N ARG A 150 0.87 10.87 0.38
CA ARG A 150 0.28 11.67 1.45
C ARG A 150 -0.70 10.86 2.28
N GLU A 151 -1.48 10.03 1.59
CA GLU A 151 -2.48 9.19 2.24
C GLU A 151 -2.47 7.81 1.62
N ILE A 152 -2.65 6.80 2.46
CA ILE A 152 -2.87 5.42 2.03
C ILE A 152 -4.06 4.89 2.83
N ARG A 153 -5.09 4.44 2.12
CA ARG A 153 -6.24 3.76 2.73
C ARG A 153 -6.38 2.37 2.13
N ARG A 154 -6.28 1.34 2.95
CA ARG A 154 -6.53 -0.03 2.52
C ARG A 154 -8.00 -0.35 2.69
N SER A 155 -8.74 -0.48 1.58
CA SER A 155 -10.17 -0.78 1.59
C SER A 155 -10.48 -2.27 1.67
N GLU A 156 -9.55 -3.14 1.19
CA GLU A 156 -9.75 -4.59 1.15
C GLU A 156 -8.49 -5.38 1.50
N VAL A 157 -8.66 -6.50 2.19
CA VAL A 157 -7.66 -7.54 2.44
C VAL A 157 -8.31 -8.89 2.17
N GLY A 158 -8.11 -9.48 0.99
CA GLY A 158 -8.87 -10.62 0.54
C GLY A 158 -10.37 -10.32 0.62
N PRO A 159 -11.16 -11.16 1.28
CA PRO A 159 -12.59 -10.95 1.41
C PRO A 159 -12.99 -9.87 2.43
N PHE A 160 -12.06 -9.37 3.24
CA PHE A 160 -12.37 -8.39 4.28
C PHE A 160 -12.36 -6.97 3.72
N THR A 161 -13.50 -6.31 3.77
CA THR A 161 -13.71 -4.94 3.32
C THR A 161 -13.94 -3.98 4.49
N LEU A 162 -14.08 -2.69 4.19
CA LEU A 162 -14.44 -1.69 5.19
C LEU A 162 -15.80 -1.96 5.86
N GLU A 163 -16.71 -2.67 5.18
CA GLU A 163 -18.04 -3.02 5.72
C GLU A 163 -17.93 -4.01 6.88
N HIS A 164 -16.90 -4.86 6.89
CA HIS A 164 -16.62 -5.80 7.97
C HIS A 164 -15.85 -5.18 9.13
N ALA A 165 -15.36 -3.95 8.98
CA ALA A 165 -14.46 -3.34 9.93
C ALA A 165 -15.19 -2.51 10.99
N HIS A 166 -14.78 -2.66 12.22
CA HIS A 166 -15.16 -1.76 13.31
C HIS A 166 -14.20 -0.58 13.38
N GLN A 167 -14.72 0.61 13.66
CA GLN A 167 -13.87 1.77 13.95
C GLN A 167 -13.23 1.59 15.33
N LEU A 168 -11.91 1.77 15.41
CA LEU A 168 -11.15 1.50 16.63
C LEU A 168 -11.68 2.32 17.82
N GLU A 169 -12.05 3.57 17.59
CA GLU A 169 -12.57 4.50 18.60
C GLU A 169 -13.98 4.13 19.10
N LYS A 170 -14.68 3.25 18.37
CA LYS A 170 -16.02 2.77 18.72
C LYS A 170 -16.01 1.37 19.34
N LEU A 171 -14.85 0.73 19.43
CA LEU A 171 -14.77 -0.56 20.07
C LEU A 171 -15.00 -0.42 21.58
N PRO A 172 -15.77 -1.34 22.21
CA PRO A 172 -15.91 -1.38 23.65
C PRO A 172 -14.61 -1.83 24.31
N GLU A 173 -14.47 -1.52 25.60
CA GLU A 173 -13.32 -1.94 26.41
C GLU A 173 -13.15 -3.47 26.44
N VAL A 174 -14.26 -4.20 26.37
CA VAL A 174 -14.29 -5.67 26.34
C VAL A 174 -14.82 -6.12 24.98
N ILE A 175 -13.99 -6.83 24.24
CA ILE A 175 -14.38 -7.43 22.96
C ILE A 175 -15.18 -8.70 23.22
N THR A 176 -16.43 -8.68 22.84
CA THR A 176 -17.37 -9.81 22.95
C THR A 176 -17.42 -10.64 21.66
N GLN A 177 -17.97 -11.86 21.72
CA GLN A 177 -17.97 -12.79 20.59
C GLN A 177 -18.79 -12.30 19.38
N ASP A 178 -19.80 -11.49 19.61
CA ASP A 178 -20.67 -10.91 18.58
C ASP A 178 -19.94 -9.85 17.71
N LEU A 179 -18.83 -9.32 18.22
CA LEU A 179 -17.97 -8.41 17.44
C LEU A 179 -16.94 -9.14 16.58
N LEU A 180 -16.85 -10.46 16.70
CA LEU A 180 -15.86 -11.28 16.02
C LEU A 180 -16.47 -12.03 14.84
N ILE A 181 -15.77 -12.03 13.72
CA ILE A 181 -16.06 -12.97 12.64
C ILE A 181 -15.63 -14.35 13.12
N GLN A 182 -16.58 -15.28 13.25
CA GLN A 182 -16.31 -16.63 13.72
C GLN A 182 -15.51 -17.45 12.70
N PRO A 183 -14.75 -18.50 13.12
CA PRO A 183 -13.92 -19.30 12.21
C PRO A 183 -14.67 -19.84 10.98
N ALA A 184 -15.89 -20.34 11.15
CA ALA A 184 -16.71 -20.82 10.04
C ALA A 184 -17.03 -19.71 9.02
N GLY A 185 -17.30 -18.49 9.48
CA GLY A 185 -17.49 -17.33 8.60
C GLY A 185 -16.21 -16.95 7.85
N VAL A 186 -15.05 -17.07 8.49
CA VAL A 186 -13.76 -16.83 7.82
C VAL A 186 -13.50 -17.88 6.73
N ASP A 187 -13.82 -19.15 6.99
CA ASP A 187 -13.66 -20.22 6.00
C ASP A 187 -14.53 -19.94 4.77
N GLN A 188 -15.81 -19.62 4.98
CA GLN A 188 -16.71 -19.24 3.91
C GLN A 188 -16.20 -18.06 3.10
N MET A 189 -15.74 -16.98 3.76
CA MET A 189 -15.22 -15.79 3.09
C MET A 189 -13.93 -16.04 2.29
N LEU A 190 -13.11 -17.02 2.69
CA LEU A 190 -11.87 -17.37 1.98
C LEU A 190 -12.11 -18.31 0.80
N GLU A 191 -13.25 -19.04 0.79
CA GLU A 191 -13.65 -19.96 -0.28
C GLU A 191 -14.44 -19.26 -1.40
N GLU A 192 -15.05 -18.11 -1.11
CA GLU A 192 -15.76 -17.31 -2.11
C GLU A 192 -14.74 -16.60 -3.02
N PRO A 193 -14.88 -16.68 -4.36
CA PRO A 193 -13.92 -16.13 -5.32
C PRO A 193 -13.96 -14.60 -5.45
#